data_434d8e88bf10fb1139d0a9a43d2c93ec
#
_entry.id   434d8e88bf10fb1139d0a9a43d2c93ec
#
_cell.length_a   1.000
_cell.length_b   1.000
_cell.length_c   1.000
_cell.angle_alpha   90.00
_cell.angle_beta   90.00
_cell.angle_gamma   90.00
#
_symmetry.space_group_name_H-M   'P 1'
#
loop_
_entity.id
_entity.type
_entity.pdbx_description
1 polymer ?
#
loop_
_entity_poly.entity_id
_entity_poly.type
_entity_poly.pdbx_seq_one_letter_code
_entity_poly.pdbx_strand_id
1 'polypeptide(L)'
;FSEVREYTPEDDVRDIDWNVTARMGSPFIKKYSEERELTVMLAVDASASGLFGAGEKDKREQMIEAAALLAFSAIRNNDKVGLLIFTDETELYLPPRSGRKHVLRVIRELVAMEPRRRGTDIGKALESLAETLKKKSVIFLVSDFLDDKDYEKSLKIVNRKHDLIAVRVLDEAELHLPKLYGITLEGAENGAVRDIAVLTRVGRPTCFVI
;
A
#
# COMPACT_ATOMS: atom_id res chain seq x y z
N PHE A 1 -6.81 10.35 -26.61
CA PHE A 1 -6.29 10.75 -27.94
C PHE A 1 -4.78 10.79 -27.86
N SER A 2 -4.07 9.81 -28.41
CA SER A 2 -2.63 9.81 -28.23
C SER A 2 -1.83 10.13 -29.49
N GLU A 3 -2.22 9.63 -30.65
CA GLU A 3 -1.38 9.79 -31.83
C GLU A 3 -2.18 9.65 -33.14
N VAL A 4 -1.86 10.51 -34.10
CA VAL A 4 -2.32 10.40 -35.49
C VAL A 4 -1.09 10.09 -36.34
N ARG A 5 -1.09 8.93 -37.04
CA ARG A 5 0.00 8.57 -37.94
C ARG A 5 -0.55 8.12 -39.29
N GLU A 6 0.30 8.08 -40.30
CA GLU A 6 -0.07 7.54 -41.59
C GLU A 6 -0.47 6.07 -41.48
N TYR A 7 -1.49 5.68 -42.25
CA TYR A 7 -1.97 4.32 -42.39
C TYR A 7 -0.90 3.44 -43.06
N THR A 8 -0.70 2.27 -42.50
CA THR A 8 0.14 1.22 -43.10
C THR A 8 -0.73 0.00 -43.45
N PRO A 9 -0.36 -0.85 -44.44
CA PRO A 9 -1.16 -2.03 -44.80
C PRO A 9 -1.42 -3.05 -43.69
N GLU A 10 -0.70 -2.94 -42.59
CA GLU A 10 -0.85 -3.79 -41.39
C GLU A 10 -1.94 -3.29 -40.44
N ASP A 11 -2.45 -2.05 -40.63
CA ASP A 11 -3.47 -1.45 -39.79
C ASP A 11 -4.88 -1.82 -40.20
N ASP A 12 -5.82 -1.80 -39.24
CA ASP A 12 -7.24 -2.00 -39.57
C ASP A 12 -7.80 -0.74 -40.27
N VAL A 13 -8.40 -0.95 -41.41
CA VAL A 13 -9.05 0.10 -42.24
C VAL A 13 -10.16 0.85 -41.45
N ARG A 14 -10.72 0.21 -40.42
CA ARG A 14 -11.73 0.81 -39.53
C ARG A 14 -11.21 1.93 -38.66
N ASP A 15 -9.91 1.96 -38.40
CA ASP A 15 -9.26 2.97 -37.58
C ASP A 15 -8.88 4.23 -38.37
N ILE A 16 -9.16 4.28 -39.66
CA ILE A 16 -8.89 5.44 -40.52
C ILE A 16 -9.76 6.63 -40.08
N ASP A 17 -9.08 7.75 -39.79
CA ASP A 17 -9.74 9.03 -39.59
C ASP A 17 -9.97 9.75 -40.91
N TRP A 18 -11.16 9.61 -41.46
CA TRP A 18 -11.53 10.24 -42.72
C TRP A 18 -11.46 11.76 -42.70
N ASN A 19 -11.64 12.42 -41.53
CA ASN A 19 -11.54 13.86 -41.41
C ASN A 19 -10.09 14.36 -41.52
N VAL A 20 -9.14 13.64 -40.93
CA VAL A 20 -7.71 13.96 -41.07
C VAL A 20 -7.21 13.59 -42.45
N THR A 21 -7.56 12.43 -42.94
CA THR A 21 -7.27 11.93 -44.28
C THR A 21 -7.66 12.92 -45.38
N ALA A 22 -8.88 13.48 -45.29
CA ALA A 22 -9.37 14.47 -46.24
C ALA A 22 -8.56 15.78 -46.25
N ARG A 23 -7.91 16.14 -45.15
CA ARG A 23 -7.10 17.36 -45.02
C ARG A 23 -5.66 17.14 -45.47
N MET A 24 -5.14 15.93 -45.22
CA MET A 24 -3.72 15.62 -45.44
C MET A 24 -3.43 14.99 -46.81
N GLY A 25 -4.46 14.46 -47.49
CA GLY A 25 -4.32 13.84 -48.80
C GLY A 25 -3.79 12.41 -48.84
N SER A 26 -3.44 11.86 -47.69
CA SER A 26 -3.05 10.47 -47.46
C SER A 26 -3.82 9.88 -46.29
N PRO A 27 -4.07 8.55 -46.25
CA PRO A 27 -4.85 7.94 -45.17
C PRO A 27 -4.10 8.00 -43.85
N PHE A 28 -4.79 8.50 -42.80
CA PHE A 28 -4.31 8.57 -41.43
C PHE A 28 -5.18 7.75 -40.48
N ILE A 29 -4.57 7.09 -39.50
CA ILE A 29 -5.25 6.40 -38.42
C ILE A 29 -5.17 7.16 -37.10
N LYS A 30 -6.25 7.04 -36.30
CA LYS A 30 -6.25 7.46 -34.90
C LYS A 30 -5.89 6.29 -34.02
N LYS A 31 -4.72 6.34 -33.43
CA LYS A 31 -4.35 5.39 -32.36
C LYS A 31 -4.88 5.89 -31.03
N TYR A 32 -5.90 5.23 -30.51
CA TYR A 32 -6.36 5.48 -29.17
C TYR A 32 -5.48 4.70 -28.19
N SER A 33 -4.74 5.37 -27.35
CA SER A 33 -4.21 4.74 -26.17
C SER A 33 -5.34 4.70 -25.14
N GLU A 34 -5.76 3.50 -24.77
CA GLU A 34 -6.74 3.31 -23.72
C GLU A 34 -6.05 3.63 -22.39
N GLU A 35 -6.14 4.89 -21.95
CA GLU A 35 -5.76 5.26 -20.60
C GLU A 35 -6.77 4.63 -19.63
N ARG A 36 -6.46 3.42 -19.17
CA ARG A 36 -7.27 2.78 -18.13
C ARG A 36 -6.98 3.44 -16.81
N GLU A 37 -7.90 4.28 -16.36
CA GLU A 37 -7.89 4.84 -15.02
C GLU A 37 -7.94 3.68 -14.00
N LEU A 38 -6.81 3.43 -13.34
CA LEU A 38 -6.73 2.40 -12.31
C LEU A 38 -7.40 2.88 -11.03
N THR A 39 -7.86 1.93 -10.23
CA THR A 39 -8.30 2.19 -8.87
C THR A 39 -7.24 1.66 -7.93
N VAL A 40 -6.59 2.56 -7.21
CA VAL A 40 -5.56 2.28 -6.21
C VAL A 40 -6.17 2.42 -4.82
N MET A 41 -6.04 1.40 -3.99
CA MET A 41 -6.44 1.42 -2.59
C MET A 41 -5.21 1.28 -1.71
N LEU A 42 -4.96 2.25 -0.86
CA LEU A 42 -3.92 2.20 0.15
C LEU A 42 -4.54 1.65 1.44
N ALA A 43 -4.10 0.49 1.89
CA ALA A 43 -4.47 -0.09 3.17
C ALA A 43 -3.26 0.02 4.10
N VAL A 44 -3.34 0.89 5.09
CA VAL A 44 -2.21 1.25 5.95
C VAL A 44 -2.50 0.82 7.38
N ASP A 45 -1.60 0.04 7.92
CA ASP A 45 -1.61 -0.39 9.31
C ASP A 45 -1.19 0.78 10.21
N ALA A 46 -2.02 1.08 11.20
CA ALA A 46 -1.77 2.12 12.19
C ALA A 46 -1.66 1.55 13.61
N SER A 47 -1.44 0.25 13.75
CA SER A 47 -1.26 -0.41 15.04
C SER A 47 -0.06 0.12 15.82
N ALA A 48 0.00 -0.19 17.10
CA ALA A 48 1.06 0.31 17.98
C ALA A 48 2.44 -0.29 17.67
N SER A 49 2.52 -1.42 16.96
CA SER A 49 3.80 -1.98 16.48
C SER A 49 4.53 -1.04 15.53
N GLY A 50 3.80 -0.18 14.80
CA GLY A 50 4.35 0.87 13.95
C GLY A 50 5.09 1.99 14.72
N LEU A 51 4.85 2.15 16.02
CA LEU A 51 5.55 3.14 16.87
C LEU A 51 6.95 2.68 17.27
N PHE A 52 7.33 1.45 16.94
CA PHE A 52 8.69 0.96 17.18
C PHE A 52 9.63 1.49 16.10
N GLY A 53 10.79 1.95 16.52
CA GLY A 53 11.87 2.39 15.62
C GLY A 53 13.11 2.73 16.41
N ALA A 54 14.26 2.17 16.03
CA ALA A 54 15.56 2.49 16.60
C ALA A 54 16.33 3.53 15.76
N GLY A 55 15.80 3.90 14.58
CA GLY A 55 16.38 4.85 13.65
C GLY A 55 15.89 6.30 13.85
N GLU A 56 16.19 7.17 12.88
CA GLU A 56 15.71 8.57 12.87
C GLU A 56 14.20 8.68 12.69
N LYS A 57 13.57 7.66 12.11
CA LYS A 57 12.12 7.58 11.86
C LYS A 57 11.59 6.27 12.40
N ASP A 58 10.42 6.31 13.01
CA ASP A 58 9.70 5.10 13.39
C ASP A 58 9.09 4.39 12.15
N LYS A 59 8.64 3.15 12.32
CA LYS A 59 8.02 2.38 11.21
C LYS A 59 6.76 3.06 10.69
N ARG A 60 6.01 3.74 11.55
CA ARG A 60 4.78 4.45 11.17
C ARG A 60 5.08 5.59 10.19
N GLU A 61 6.12 6.39 10.46
CA GLU A 61 6.55 7.45 9.54
C GLU A 61 6.98 6.86 8.19
N GLN A 62 7.68 5.73 8.19
CA GLN A 62 8.08 5.04 6.96
C GLN A 62 6.87 4.51 6.18
N MET A 63 5.86 3.95 6.86
CA MET A 63 4.61 3.50 6.23
C MET A 63 3.84 4.67 5.61
N ILE A 64 3.76 5.81 6.31
CA ILE A 64 3.13 7.03 5.82
C ILE A 64 3.86 7.56 4.58
N GLU A 65 5.19 7.62 4.59
CA GLU A 65 5.97 8.04 3.44
C GLU A 65 5.76 7.13 2.22
N ALA A 66 5.82 5.81 2.41
CA ALA A 66 5.59 4.85 1.35
C ALA A 66 4.18 5.02 0.74
N ALA A 67 3.15 5.12 1.57
CA ALA A 67 1.79 5.32 1.12
C ALA A 67 1.59 6.67 0.42
N ALA A 68 2.22 7.75 0.92
CA ALA A 68 2.17 9.07 0.29
C ALA A 68 2.85 9.08 -1.09
N LEU A 69 3.99 8.42 -1.25
CA LEU A 69 4.67 8.28 -2.54
C LEU A 69 3.80 7.53 -3.56
N LEU A 70 3.15 6.45 -3.14
CA LEU A 70 2.21 5.71 -3.99
C LEU A 70 1.01 6.57 -4.39
N ALA A 71 0.45 7.35 -3.44
CA ALA A 71 -0.64 8.29 -3.73
C ALA A 71 -0.23 9.37 -4.74
N PHE A 72 0.98 9.95 -4.62
CA PHE A 72 1.48 10.93 -5.57
C PHE A 72 1.73 10.33 -6.96
N SER A 73 2.23 9.09 -7.03
CA SER A 73 2.39 8.39 -8.31
C SER A 73 1.06 8.23 -9.04
N ALA A 74 0.00 7.88 -8.31
CA ALA A 74 -1.34 7.73 -8.86
C ALA A 74 -1.92 9.04 -9.42
N ILE A 75 -1.58 10.22 -8.82
CA ILE A 75 -1.98 11.53 -9.39
C ILE A 75 -1.41 11.72 -10.79
N ARG A 76 -0.16 11.35 -11.01
CA ARG A 76 0.50 11.54 -12.31
C ARG A 76 -0.16 10.74 -13.42
N ASN A 77 -0.73 9.60 -13.06
CA ASN A 77 -1.40 8.68 -13.98
C ASN A 77 -2.91 8.94 -14.06
N ASN A 78 -3.43 9.98 -13.36
CA ASN A 78 -4.86 10.27 -13.25
C ASN A 78 -5.69 9.11 -12.67
N ASP A 79 -5.08 8.27 -11.83
CA ASP A 79 -5.73 7.13 -11.18
C ASP A 79 -6.64 7.56 -10.03
N LYS A 80 -7.59 6.69 -9.67
CA LYS A 80 -8.41 6.84 -8.46
C LYS A 80 -7.64 6.33 -7.25
N VAL A 81 -7.55 7.13 -6.19
CA VAL A 81 -6.91 6.76 -4.93
C VAL A 81 -7.92 6.71 -3.81
N GLY A 82 -7.94 5.60 -3.08
CA GLY A 82 -8.65 5.43 -1.82
C GLY A 82 -7.70 5.14 -0.68
N LEU A 83 -8.19 5.24 0.55
CA LEU A 83 -7.43 4.98 1.77
C LEU A 83 -8.27 4.16 2.74
N LEU A 84 -7.69 3.11 3.28
CA LEU A 84 -8.14 2.41 4.47
C LEU A 84 -7.03 2.50 5.50
N ILE A 85 -7.31 3.08 6.67
CA ILE A 85 -6.42 2.99 7.83
C ILE A 85 -7.07 2.01 8.81
N PHE A 86 -6.28 1.06 9.29
CA PHE A 86 -6.78 0.01 10.16
C PHE A 86 -5.84 -0.26 11.35
N THR A 87 -6.43 -0.80 12.39
CA THR A 87 -5.82 -1.41 13.56
C THR A 87 -6.46 -2.80 13.72
N ASP A 88 -6.93 -3.19 14.89
CA ASP A 88 -7.86 -4.34 15.04
C ASP A 88 -9.30 -4.01 14.57
N GLU A 89 -9.52 -2.77 14.11
CA GLU A 89 -10.73 -2.27 13.45
C GLU A 89 -10.38 -1.34 12.29
N THR A 90 -11.39 -1.02 11.46
CA THR A 90 -11.25 0.05 10.47
C THR A 90 -11.35 1.40 11.17
N GLU A 91 -10.26 2.16 11.18
CA GLU A 91 -10.20 3.49 11.78
C GLU A 91 -10.71 4.58 10.84
N LEU A 92 -10.34 4.48 9.55
CA LEU A 92 -10.73 5.43 8.53
C LEU A 92 -10.88 4.74 7.17
N TYR A 93 -11.95 5.08 6.46
CA TYR A 93 -12.14 4.69 5.07
C TYR A 93 -12.46 5.90 4.20
N LEU A 94 -11.64 6.11 3.17
CA LEU A 94 -11.88 7.07 2.11
C LEU A 94 -12.08 6.32 0.78
N PRO A 95 -13.25 6.46 0.14
CA PRO A 95 -13.51 5.77 -1.12
C PRO A 95 -12.58 6.27 -2.24
N PRO A 96 -12.21 5.40 -3.21
CA PRO A 96 -11.36 5.79 -4.32
C PRO A 96 -12.00 6.89 -5.18
N ARG A 97 -11.27 7.98 -5.36
CA ARG A 97 -11.64 9.10 -6.24
C ARG A 97 -10.42 9.65 -6.95
N SER A 98 -10.61 10.19 -8.15
CA SER A 98 -9.58 10.88 -8.89
C SER A 98 -9.48 12.37 -8.50
N GLY A 99 -8.36 12.98 -8.91
CA GLY A 99 -8.12 14.40 -8.79
C GLY A 99 -7.25 14.80 -7.61
N ARG A 100 -6.38 15.79 -7.88
CA ARG A 100 -5.35 16.28 -6.97
C ARG A 100 -5.88 16.64 -5.57
N LYS A 101 -7.04 17.30 -5.50
CA LYS A 101 -7.63 17.72 -4.20
C LYS A 101 -7.97 16.52 -3.32
N HIS A 102 -8.49 15.45 -3.93
CA HIS A 102 -8.84 14.25 -3.18
C HIS A 102 -7.59 13.52 -2.68
N VAL A 103 -6.56 13.38 -3.51
CA VAL A 103 -5.32 12.70 -3.10
C VAL A 103 -4.58 13.50 -2.01
N LEU A 104 -4.56 14.84 -2.09
CA LEU A 104 -4.04 15.66 -1.00
C LEU A 104 -4.82 15.48 0.30
N ARG A 105 -6.14 15.25 0.23
CA ARG A 105 -6.93 14.87 1.39
C ARG A 105 -6.51 13.51 1.93
N VAL A 106 -6.33 12.50 1.08
CA VAL A 106 -5.84 11.17 1.47
C VAL A 106 -4.53 11.28 2.24
N ILE A 107 -3.56 12.05 1.71
CA ILE A 107 -2.25 12.25 2.36
C ILE A 107 -2.41 12.99 3.70
N ARG A 108 -3.24 14.02 3.76
CA ARG A 108 -3.49 14.75 5.01
C ARG A 108 -4.08 13.84 6.10
N GLU A 109 -5.09 13.06 5.76
CA GLU A 109 -5.71 12.12 6.70
C GLU A 109 -4.70 11.06 7.17
N LEU A 110 -3.85 10.59 6.27
CA LEU A 110 -2.80 9.61 6.58
C LEU A 110 -1.77 10.19 7.57
N VAL A 111 -1.32 11.43 7.37
CA VAL A 111 -0.34 12.10 8.24
C VAL A 111 -0.94 12.49 9.58
N ALA A 112 -2.20 12.96 9.59
CA ALA A 112 -2.87 13.46 10.78
C ALA A 112 -3.52 12.35 11.63
N MET A 113 -3.44 11.08 11.18
CA MET A 113 -4.12 9.98 11.84
C MET A 113 -3.52 9.66 13.20
N GLU A 114 -4.35 9.71 14.23
CA GLU A 114 -4.09 9.17 15.56
C GLU A 114 -5.00 7.96 15.77
N PRO A 115 -4.46 6.73 15.80
CA PRO A 115 -5.27 5.54 15.94
C PRO A 115 -5.91 5.48 17.34
N ARG A 116 -7.15 5.01 17.39
CA ARG A 116 -7.90 4.85 18.64
C ARG A 116 -7.54 3.55 19.35
N ARG A 117 -7.06 2.57 18.59
CA ARG A 117 -6.72 1.25 19.07
C ARG A 117 -5.26 0.92 18.81
N ARG A 118 -4.76 -0.12 19.48
CA ARG A 118 -3.36 -0.50 19.48
C ARG A 118 -3.07 -1.81 18.75
N GLY A 119 -4.07 -2.70 18.68
CA GLY A 119 -3.90 -4.03 18.10
C GLY A 119 -3.93 -4.04 16.58
N THR A 120 -3.62 -5.18 15.98
CA THR A 120 -3.63 -5.42 14.53
C THR A 120 -4.66 -6.49 14.16
N ASP A 121 -5.37 -6.31 13.05
CA ASP A 121 -6.21 -7.34 12.42
C ASP A 121 -6.23 -7.15 10.90
N ILE A 122 -5.23 -7.73 10.25
CA ILE A 122 -5.08 -7.70 8.79
C ILE A 122 -6.26 -8.42 8.12
N GLY A 123 -6.74 -9.50 8.73
CA GLY A 123 -7.86 -10.28 8.22
C GLY A 123 -9.12 -9.43 8.06
N LYS A 124 -9.53 -8.72 9.12
CA LYS A 124 -10.68 -7.81 9.09
C LYS A 124 -10.52 -6.66 8.11
N ALA A 125 -9.33 -6.08 8.02
CA ALA A 125 -9.05 -5.02 7.06
C ALA A 125 -9.25 -5.50 5.62
N LEU A 126 -8.77 -6.70 5.28
CA LEU A 126 -8.93 -7.31 3.97
C LEU A 126 -10.40 -7.67 3.69
N GLU A 127 -11.14 -8.18 4.65
CA GLU A 127 -12.58 -8.48 4.53
C GLU A 127 -13.37 -7.20 4.25
N SER A 128 -13.10 -6.13 4.98
CA SER A 128 -13.71 -4.81 4.76
C SER A 128 -13.44 -4.29 3.33
N LEU A 129 -12.22 -4.47 2.81
CA LEU A 129 -11.89 -4.12 1.43
C LEU A 129 -12.63 -4.99 0.41
N ALA A 130 -12.72 -6.30 0.64
CA ALA A 130 -13.43 -7.23 -0.25
C ALA A 130 -14.92 -6.92 -0.38
N GLU A 131 -15.54 -6.41 0.69
CA GLU A 131 -16.95 -5.98 0.72
C GLU A 131 -17.15 -4.63 0.04
N THR A 132 -16.22 -3.70 0.24
CA THR A 132 -16.37 -2.31 -0.17
C THR A 132 -15.96 -2.09 -1.62
N LEU A 133 -14.90 -2.75 -2.10
CA LEU A 133 -14.39 -2.61 -3.45
C LEU A 133 -15.15 -3.49 -4.43
N LYS A 134 -16.00 -2.86 -5.25
CA LYS A 134 -16.81 -3.57 -6.26
C LYS A 134 -16.08 -3.81 -7.58
N LYS A 135 -15.08 -2.98 -7.91
CA LYS A 135 -14.30 -3.07 -9.15
C LYS A 135 -12.90 -3.60 -8.85
N LYS A 136 -12.31 -4.27 -9.84
CA LYS A 136 -10.90 -4.69 -9.75
C LYS A 136 -10.03 -3.48 -9.45
N SER A 137 -9.20 -3.59 -8.43
CA SER A 137 -8.37 -2.51 -7.90
C SER A 137 -6.97 -3.03 -7.61
N VAL A 138 -6.00 -2.14 -7.60
CA VAL A 138 -4.66 -2.40 -7.07
C VAL A 138 -4.68 -2.01 -5.59
N ILE A 139 -4.40 -2.96 -4.71
CA ILE A 139 -4.40 -2.75 -3.25
C ILE A 139 -2.96 -2.81 -2.76
N PHE A 140 -2.47 -1.73 -2.18
CA PHE A 140 -1.21 -1.72 -1.46
C PHE A 140 -1.50 -1.90 0.04
N LEU A 141 -1.15 -3.07 0.56
CA LEU A 141 -1.24 -3.36 1.99
C LEU A 141 0.10 -3.04 2.64
N VAL A 142 0.14 -1.96 3.40
CA VAL A 142 1.36 -1.44 4.07
C VAL A 142 1.28 -1.77 5.55
N SER A 143 2.14 -2.65 6.03
CA SER A 143 2.18 -3.14 7.43
C SER A 143 3.55 -3.74 7.73
N ASP A 144 3.87 -3.98 8.99
CA ASP A 144 5.00 -4.83 9.39
C ASP A 144 4.63 -6.32 9.37
N PHE A 145 3.34 -6.64 9.18
CA PHE A 145 2.79 -8.01 9.16
C PHE A 145 2.99 -8.79 10.48
N LEU A 146 3.10 -8.08 11.59
CA LEU A 146 3.15 -8.66 12.94
C LEU A 146 1.71 -8.82 13.46
N ASP A 147 1.01 -9.82 12.98
CA ASP A 147 -0.36 -10.17 13.40
C ASP A 147 -0.40 -11.65 13.79
N ASP A 148 -0.83 -11.94 15.01
CA ASP A 148 -0.95 -13.31 15.52
C ASP A 148 -2.16 -14.07 14.97
N LYS A 149 -3.06 -13.36 14.25
CA LYS A 149 -4.27 -13.94 13.67
C LYS A 149 -3.99 -14.49 12.27
N ASP A 150 -4.74 -15.54 11.92
CA ASP A 150 -4.66 -16.10 10.57
C ASP A 150 -5.42 -15.23 9.56
N TYR A 151 -4.68 -14.52 8.73
CA TYR A 151 -5.19 -13.70 7.63
C TYR A 151 -4.96 -14.29 6.24
N GLU A 152 -4.38 -15.51 6.15
CA GLU A 152 -4.03 -16.14 4.86
C GLU A 152 -5.26 -16.34 3.97
N LYS A 153 -6.38 -16.75 4.58
CA LYS A 153 -7.64 -16.94 3.85
C LYS A 153 -8.18 -15.65 3.25
N SER A 154 -8.18 -14.57 4.03
CA SER A 154 -8.64 -13.25 3.58
C SER A 154 -7.73 -12.68 2.49
N LEU A 155 -6.39 -12.87 2.60
CA LEU A 155 -5.44 -12.56 1.54
C LEU A 155 -5.77 -13.26 0.23
N LYS A 156 -6.02 -14.56 0.26
CA LYS A 156 -6.37 -15.36 -0.93
C LYS A 156 -7.67 -14.88 -1.59
N ILE A 157 -8.68 -14.52 -0.78
CA ILE A 157 -9.96 -14.02 -1.27
C ILE A 157 -9.78 -12.68 -1.98
N VAL A 158 -9.07 -11.74 -1.36
CA VAL A 158 -8.81 -10.41 -1.92
C VAL A 158 -7.97 -10.51 -3.20
N ASN A 159 -6.92 -11.32 -3.19
CA ASN A 159 -6.01 -11.48 -4.34
C ASN A 159 -6.68 -12.14 -5.56
N ARG A 160 -7.81 -12.83 -5.38
CA ARG A 160 -8.60 -13.34 -6.52
C ARG A 160 -9.42 -12.25 -7.22
N LYS A 161 -9.82 -11.20 -6.51
CA LYS A 161 -10.66 -10.12 -7.03
C LYS A 161 -9.87 -8.87 -7.43
N HIS A 162 -8.75 -8.65 -6.77
CA HIS A 162 -7.93 -7.45 -6.86
C HIS A 162 -6.47 -7.82 -7.04
N ASP A 163 -5.65 -6.88 -7.47
CA ASP A 163 -4.19 -7.04 -7.52
C ASP A 163 -3.62 -6.57 -6.18
N LEU A 164 -3.29 -7.51 -5.29
CA LEU A 164 -2.81 -7.22 -3.93
C LEU A 164 -1.28 -7.19 -3.90
N ILE A 165 -0.73 -6.07 -3.44
CA ILE A 165 0.70 -5.84 -3.27
C ILE A 165 0.98 -5.61 -1.79
N ALA A 166 1.72 -6.53 -1.16
CA ALA A 166 2.16 -6.39 0.21
C ALA A 166 3.43 -5.55 0.28
N VAL A 167 3.39 -4.47 1.07
CA VAL A 167 4.53 -3.59 1.35
C VAL A 167 4.90 -3.77 2.80
N ARG A 168 5.94 -4.56 3.06
CA ARG A 168 6.41 -4.81 4.41
C ARG A 168 7.41 -3.75 4.82
N VAL A 169 7.16 -3.11 5.98
CA VAL A 169 8.06 -2.16 6.62
C VAL A 169 8.72 -2.83 7.83
N LEU A 170 10.04 -2.81 7.86
CA LEU A 170 10.85 -3.44 8.90
C LEU A 170 11.82 -2.41 9.46
N ASP A 171 12.05 -2.44 10.77
CA ASP A 171 13.14 -1.72 11.39
C ASP A 171 14.40 -2.60 11.45
N GLU A 172 15.58 -2.00 11.28
CA GLU A 172 16.84 -2.71 11.30
C GLU A 172 17.10 -3.38 12.67
N ALA A 173 16.59 -2.78 13.75
CA ALA A 173 16.70 -3.35 15.10
C ALA A 173 15.86 -4.62 15.30
N GLU A 174 14.82 -4.84 14.49
CA GLU A 174 14.05 -6.10 14.47
C GLU A 174 14.85 -7.24 13.79
N LEU A 175 15.70 -6.89 12.83
CA LEU A 175 16.53 -7.86 12.12
C LEU A 175 17.82 -8.19 12.89
N HIS A 176 18.36 -7.21 13.62
CA HIS A 176 19.62 -7.32 14.33
C HIS A 176 19.48 -6.75 15.74
N LEU A 177 19.33 -7.64 16.72
CA LEU A 177 19.34 -7.24 18.12
C LEU A 177 20.68 -6.56 18.47
N PRO A 178 20.66 -5.41 19.14
CA PRO A 178 21.88 -4.74 19.57
C PRO A 178 22.68 -5.65 20.52
N LYS A 179 23.99 -5.52 20.52
CA LYS A 179 24.89 -6.27 21.39
C LYS A 179 24.81 -5.74 22.83
N LEU A 180 23.69 -5.97 23.50
CA LEU A 180 23.44 -5.61 24.88
C LEU A 180 23.34 -6.88 25.73
N TYR A 181 23.76 -6.80 26.99
CA TYR A 181 23.76 -7.95 27.92
C TYR A 181 22.36 -8.32 28.44
N GLY A 182 21.39 -7.41 28.34
CA GLY A 182 19.98 -7.63 28.67
C GLY A 182 19.12 -6.52 28.12
N ILE A 183 17.93 -6.88 27.64
CA ILE A 183 16.94 -5.96 27.09
C ILE A 183 15.59 -6.30 27.71
N THR A 184 14.91 -5.29 28.24
CA THR A 184 13.52 -5.40 28.61
C THR A 184 12.69 -4.99 27.38
N LEU A 185 11.88 -5.91 26.86
CA LEU A 185 10.96 -5.63 25.77
C LEU A 185 9.55 -5.45 26.31
N GLU A 186 8.89 -4.39 25.90
CA GLU A 186 7.48 -4.15 26.15
C GLU A 186 6.72 -4.34 24.85
N GLY A 187 5.69 -5.20 24.87
CA GLY A 187 4.82 -5.41 23.73
C GLY A 187 4.00 -4.17 23.45
N ALA A 188 4.19 -3.53 22.28
CA ALA A 188 3.55 -2.26 21.93
C ALA A 188 2.02 -2.36 21.93
N GLU A 189 1.46 -3.51 21.56
CA GLU A 189 0.02 -3.74 21.45
C GLU A 189 -0.64 -4.14 22.78
N ASN A 190 0.02 -5.00 23.55
CA ASN A 190 -0.56 -5.62 24.75
C ASN A 190 0.12 -5.17 26.06
N GLY A 191 1.20 -4.39 25.98
CA GLY A 191 1.97 -3.93 27.16
C GLY A 191 2.68 -5.06 27.92
N ALA A 192 2.79 -6.26 27.35
CA ALA A 192 3.47 -7.36 28.00
C ALA A 192 4.96 -7.10 28.07
N VAL A 193 5.51 -7.11 29.28
CA VAL A 193 6.93 -6.90 29.53
C VAL A 193 7.63 -8.24 29.59
N ARG A 194 8.73 -8.38 28.83
CA ARG A 194 9.61 -9.55 28.85
C ARG A 194 11.06 -9.12 28.94
N ASP A 195 11.77 -9.70 29.87
CA ASP A 195 13.23 -9.55 30.00
C ASP A 195 13.92 -10.60 29.12
N ILE A 196 14.75 -10.14 28.21
CA ILE A 196 15.54 -11.02 27.34
C ILE A 196 17.01 -10.85 27.66
N ALA A 197 17.65 -11.93 28.08
CA ALA A 197 19.10 -11.97 28.20
C ALA A 197 19.72 -12.28 26.83
N VAL A 198 20.51 -11.35 26.29
CA VAL A 198 21.23 -11.55 25.03
C VAL A 198 22.59 -12.14 25.35
N LEU A 199 22.75 -13.45 25.17
CA LEU A 199 24.03 -14.13 25.30
C LEU A 199 24.78 -14.08 23.97
N THR A 200 25.81 -13.25 23.87
CA THR A 200 26.70 -13.28 22.70
C THR A 200 27.72 -14.44 22.85
N ARG A 201 27.46 -15.55 22.15
CA ARG A 201 28.56 -16.50 21.86
C ARG A 201 29.40 -15.94 20.72
N VAL A 202 30.71 -16.10 20.81
CA VAL A 202 31.65 -15.70 19.74
C VAL A 202 31.17 -16.28 18.41
N GLY A 203 30.57 -15.43 17.59
CA GLY A 203 30.18 -15.78 16.20
C GLY A 203 28.72 -15.71 15.81
N ARG A 204 27.73 -15.77 16.71
CA ARG A 204 26.30 -15.53 16.39
C ARG A 204 25.51 -15.17 17.65
N PRO A 205 24.64 -14.15 17.63
CA PRO A 205 23.73 -13.87 18.73
C PRO A 205 22.64 -14.96 18.78
N THR A 206 22.45 -15.54 19.94
CA THR A 206 21.32 -16.44 20.23
C THR A 206 20.47 -15.80 21.32
N CYS A 207 19.19 -15.63 21.07
CA CYS A 207 18.24 -15.10 22.05
C CYS A 207 17.62 -16.25 22.84
N PHE A 208 17.58 -16.11 24.16
CA PHE A 208 16.78 -16.97 25.04
C PHE A 208 15.77 -16.08 25.78
N VAL A 209 14.50 -16.50 25.75
CA VAL A 209 13.45 -15.92 26.59
C VAL A 209 13.52 -16.66 27.94
N ILE A 210 13.70 -15.94 29.02
CA ILE A 210 13.66 -16.44 30.40
C ILE A 210 12.21 -16.32 30.91
#